data_be8cf6a71273d6932b6aea7a7b48b600
#
_entry.id   be8cf6a71273d6932b6aea7a7b48b600
#
_cell.length_a   1.000
_cell.length_b   1.000
_cell.length_c   1.000
_cell.angle_alpha   90.00
_cell.angle_beta   90.00
_cell.angle_gamma   90.00
#
_symmetry.space_group_name_H-M   'P 1'
#
loop_
_entity.id
_entity.type
_entity.pdbx_description
1 polymer ?
#
loop_
_entity_poly.entity_id
_entity_poly.type
_entity_poly.pdbx_seq_one_letter_code
_entity_poly.pdbx_strand_id
1 'polypeptide(L)'
;VFSFMILIFLVLMLGYIFKEGMSAISFGFLTEMPRNEMREGGILPAILGTFYLMVGASVISIPIGIITAIYLSEYASNPRVVKIIRLGINNLVGVPSVVFGLFGLGLFVVYFNLGVSILAGSLTLGILNLPVIIRSTEEALLTVPKTYREASLSLGATRWQTIYKIVIPTALPGILTGVMLALGRAAGETAPIMFTAAAFYTPTLPHSMFSE
;
A
#
# COMPACT_ATOMS: atom_id res chain seq x y z
N VAL A 1 -15.57 -20.51 24.57
CA VAL A 1 -16.42 -19.53 25.27
C VAL A 1 -15.95 -18.11 24.96
N PHE A 2 -14.68 -17.73 25.26
CA PHE A 2 -14.17 -16.36 25.03
C PHE A 2 -14.26 -15.90 23.57
N SER A 3 -13.91 -16.75 22.61
CA SER A 3 -14.00 -16.42 21.17
C SER A 3 -15.45 -16.13 20.75
N PHE A 4 -16.42 -16.86 21.31
CA PHE A 4 -17.83 -16.67 21.02
C PHE A 4 -18.36 -15.35 21.62
N MET A 5 -17.92 -14.98 22.83
CA MET A 5 -18.25 -13.68 23.43
C MET A 5 -17.70 -12.50 22.60
N ILE A 6 -16.46 -12.59 22.13
CA ILE A 6 -15.85 -11.56 21.26
C ILE A 6 -16.66 -11.42 19.98
N LEU A 7 -17.06 -12.55 19.37
CA LEU A 7 -17.82 -12.56 18.12
C LEU A 7 -19.21 -11.94 18.32
N ILE A 8 -19.90 -12.25 19.43
CA ILE A 8 -21.19 -11.63 19.75
C ILE A 8 -21.03 -10.12 19.93
N PHE A 9 -20.03 -9.69 20.70
CA PHE A 9 -19.77 -8.26 20.93
C PHE A 9 -19.49 -7.52 19.60
N LEU A 10 -18.68 -8.11 18.73
CA LEU A 10 -18.40 -7.55 17.40
C LEU A 10 -19.67 -7.42 16.55
N VAL A 11 -20.50 -8.48 16.51
CA VAL A 11 -21.76 -8.47 15.76
C VAL A 11 -22.73 -7.42 16.29
N LEU A 12 -22.84 -7.30 17.62
CA LEU A 12 -23.70 -6.29 18.23
C LEU A 12 -23.21 -4.86 17.93
N MET A 13 -21.89 -4.59 18.04
CA MET A 13 -21.30 -3.31 17.68
C MET A 13 -21.55 -2.95 16.21
N LEU A 14 -21.23 -3.87 15.31
CA LEU A 14 -21.44 -3.66 13.88
C LEU A 14 -22.91 -3.47 13.55
N GLY A 15 -23.79 -4.28 14.16
CA GLY A 15 -25.24 -4.16 14.00
C GLY A 15 -25.79 -2.81 14.46
N TYR A 16 -25.29 -2.30 15.56
CA TYR A 16 -25.66 -0.97 16.06
C TYR A 16 -25.20 0.14 15.11
N ILE A 17 -23.93 0.13 14.71
CA ILE A 17 -23.36 1.11 13.77
C ILE A 17 -24.12 1.08 12.44
N PHE A 18 -24.43 -0.11 11.93
CA PHE A 18 -25.17 -0.28 10.68
C PHE A 18 -26.59 0.28 10.79
N LYS A 19 -27.28 -0.02 11.87
CA LYS A 19 -28.66 0.44 12.11
C LYS A 19 -28.75 1.97 12.15
N GLU A 20 -27.84 2.63 12.87
CA GLU A 20 -27.83 4.10 12.99
C GLU A 20 -27.30 4.77 11.71
N GLY A 21 -26.30 4.16 11.04
CA GLY A 21 -25.66 4.73 9.86
C GLY A 21 -26.42 4.55 8.54
N MET A 22 -27.26 3.50 8.42
CA MET A 22 -27.97 3.20 7.17
C MET A 22 -28.86 4.33 6.66
N SER A 23 -29.49 5.09 7.56
CA SER A 23 -30.33 6.22 7.19
C SER A 23 -29.58 7.40 6.59
N ALA A 24 -28.28 7.53 6.90
CA ALA A 24 -27.42 8.59 6.38
C ALA A 24 -26.83 8.26 4.99
N ILE A 25 -26.80 6.97 4.62
CA ILE A 25 -26.23 6.54 3.35
C ILE A 25 -27.21 6.87 2.21
N SER A 26 -26.85 7.88 1.42
CA SER A 26 -27.58 8.29 0.23
C SER A 26 -26.60 8.53 -0.93
N PHE A 27 -27.10 8.66 -2.14
CA PHE A 27 -26.25 9.02 -3.29
C PHE A 27 -25.61 10.40 -3.08
N GLY A 28 -26.35 11.36 -2.52
CA GLY A 28 -25.84 12.67 -2.13
C GLY A 28 -24.68 12.57 -1.12
N PHE A 29 -24.79 11.70 -0.10
CA PHE A 29 -23.72 11.49 0.87
C PHE A 29 -22.39 11.05 0.24
N LEU A 30 -22.42 10.28 -0.85
CA LEU A 30 -21.22 9.85 -1.57
C LEU A 30 -20.67 10.90 -2.54
N THR A 31 -21.52 11.79 -3.07
CA THR A 31 -21.17 12.67 -4.19
C THR A 31 -21.14 14.16 -3.84
N GLU A 32 -21.64 14.54 -2.68
CA GLU A 32 -21.64 15.93 -2.27
C GLU A 32 -20.36 16.31 -1.51
N MET A 33 -20.08 17.62 -1.52
CA MET A 33 -19.04 18.20 -0.68
C MET A 33 -19.54 18.39 0.75
N PRO A 34 -18.67 18.25 1.76
CA PRO A 34 -19.04 18.55 3.14
C PRO A 34 -19.41 20.03 3.29
N ARG A 35 -20.43 20.29 4.10
CA ARG A 35 -20.96 21.63 4.42
C ARG A 35 -21.09 21.76 5.93
N ASN A 36 -21.21 23.01 6.42
CA ASN A 36 -21.44 23.31 7.83
C ASN A 36 -20.47 22.56 8.77
N GLU A 37 -19.15 22.71 8.56
CA GLU A 37 -18.12 22.04 9.38
C GLU A 37 -18.28 20.51 9.44
N MET A 38 -18.58 19.88 8.30
CA MET A 38 -18.82 18.44 8.14
C MET A 38 -20.08 17.89 8.82
N ARG A 39 -21.01 18.76 9.23
CA ARG A 39 -22.29 18.32 9.82
C ARG A 39 -23.33 17.95 8.77
N GLU A 40 -23.16 18.46 7.54
CA GLU A 40 -24.05 18.23 6.40
C GLU A 40 -23.22 17.97 5.13
N GLY A 41 -23.90 17.46 4.10
CA GLY A 41 -23.26 17.13 2.80
C GLY A 41 -22.72 15.71 2.79
N GLY A 42 -21.61 15.51 2.08
CA GLY A 42 -21.08 14.17 1.80
C GLY A 42 -19.58 14.03 2.08
N ILE A 43 -19.05 12.89 1.66
CA ILE A 43 -17.66 12.45 1.88
C ILE A 43 -16.84 12.39 0.60
N LEU A 44 -17.26 13.05 -0.48
CA LEU A 44 -16.58 13.03 -1.78
C LEU A 44 -15.07 13.35 -1.68
N PRO A 45 -14.62 14.40 -0.98
CA PRO A 45 -13.18 14.70 -0.86
C PRO A 45 -12.38 13.58 -0.20
N ALA A 46 -12.95 12.92 0.81
CA ALA A 46 -12.30 11.80 1.48
C ALA A 46 -12.14 10.57 0.54
N ILE A 47 -13.15 10.30 -0.29
CA ILE A 47 -13.09 9.23 -1.30
C ILE A 47 -12.00 9.54 -2.33
N LEU A 48 -11.99 10.75 -2.89
CA LEU A 48 -11.01 11.17 -3.88
C LEU A 48 -9.60 11.25 -3.29
N GLY A 49 -9.45 11.78 -2.08
CA GLY A 49 -8.19 11.83 -1.36
C GLY A 49 -7.59 10.44 -1.16
N THR A 50 -8.39 9.49 -0.69
CA THR A 50 -7.97 8.08 -0.56
C THR A 50 -7.53 7.50 -1.90
N PHE A 51 -8.29 7.74 -2.96
CA PHE A 51 -7.95 7.28 -4.30
C PHE A 51 -6.62 7.86 -4.80
N TYR A 52 -6.40 9.17 -4.67
CA TYR A 52 -5.15 9.81 -5.07
C TYR A 52 -3.95 9.30 -4.27
N LEU A 53 -4.10 9.14 -2.94
CA LEU A 53 -3.06 8.57 -2.07
C LEU A 53 -2.71 7.14 -2.48
N MET A 54 -3.71 6.30 -2.76
CA MET A 54 -3.50 4.93 -3.21
C MET A 54 -2.76 4.88 -4.56
N VAL A 55 -3.18 5.68 -5.53
CA VAL A 55 -2.52 5.74 -6.85
C VAL A 55 -1.09 6.25 -6.70
N GLY A 56 -0.87 7.34 -5.97
CA GLY A 56 0.45 7.90 -5.73
C GLY A 56 1.40 6.91 -5.03
N ALA A 57 0.93 6.26 -3.97
CA ALA A 57 1.70 5.23 -3.27
C ALA A 57 2.03 4.05 -4.18
N SER A 58 1.09 3.64 -5.04
CA SER A 58 1.24 2.51 -5.97
C SER A 58 2.28 2.78 -7.04
N VAL A 59 2.24 3.95 -7.65
CA VAL A 59 3.20 4.38 -8.70
C VAL A 59 4.63 4.31 -8.19
N ILE A 60 4.84 4.55 -6.90
CA ILE A 60 6.16 4.52 -6.27
C ILE A 60 6.51 3.10 -5.82
N SER A 61 5.64 2.47 -5.04
CA SER A 61 5.96 1.22 -4.35
C SER A 61 5.96 -0.01 -5.25
N ILE A 62 5.08 -0.08 -6.25
CA ILE A 62 4.96 -1.27 -7.10
C ILE A 62 6.22 -1.47 -7.94
N PRO A 63 6.71 -0.49 -8.74
CA PRO A 63 7.91 -0.68 -9.54
C PRO A 63 9.14 -0.96 -8.69
N ILE A 64 9.34 -0.18 -7.62
CA ILE A 64 10.50 -0.34 -6.73
C ILE A 64 10.46 -1.69 -6.04
N GLY A 65 9.30 -2.10 -5.53
CA GLY A 65 9.11 -3.37 -4.84
C GLY A 65 9.37 -4.58 -5.75
N ILE A 66 8.80 -4.58 -6.96
CA ILE A 66 8.98 -5.66 -7.93
C ILE A 66 10.44 -5.75 -8.40
N ILE A 67 11.07 -4.63 -8.75
CA ILE A 67 12.46 -4.59 -9.18
C ILE A 67 13.37 -5.10 -8.06
N THR A 68 13.14 -4.67 -6.83
CA THR A 68 13.92 -5.13 -5.66
C THR A 68 13.76 -6.64 -5.45
N ALA A 69 12.56 -7.17 -5.54
CA ALA A 69 12.30 -8.60 -5.38
C ALA A 69 12.97 -9.43 -6.49
N ILE A 70 12.90 -8.97 -7.74
CA ILE A 70 13.59 -9.62 -8.87
C ILE A 70 15.11 -9.62 -8.63
N TYR A 71 15.67 -8.48 -8.21
CA TYR A 71 17.09 -8.40 -7.93
C TYR A 71 17.49 -9.38 -6.81
N LEU A 72 16.78 -9.42 -5.71
CA LEU A 72 17.08 -10.30 -4.57
C LEU A 72 16.89 -11.78 -4.90
N SER A 73 15.93 -12.11 -5.77
CA SER A 73 15.61 -13.50 -6.14
C SER A 73 16.51 -14.04 -7.25
N GLU A 74 16.83 -13.22 -8.26
CA GLU A 74 17.45 -13.70 -9.51
C GLU A 74 18.91 -13.25 -9.72
N TYR A 75 19.30 -12.10 -9.17
CA TYR A 75 20.63 -11.52 -9.44
C TYR A 75 21.58 -11.53 -8.25
N ALA A 76 21.08 -11.43 -7.04
CA ALA A 76 21.92 -11.25 -5.87
C ALA A 76 22.75 -12.50 -5.57
N SER A 77 24.09 -12.37 -5.73
CA SER A 77 25.03 -13.49 -5.62
C SER A 77 25.57 -13.69 -4.20
N ASN A 78 25.60 -12.63 -3.39
CA ASN A 78 26.15 -12.70 -2.03
C ASN A 78 25.08 -13.05 -1.00
N PRO A 79 25.08 -14.29 -0.45
CA PRO A 79 24.03 -14.73 0.46
C PRO A 79 23.99 -13.94 1.78
N ARG A 80 25.13 -13.38 2.22
CA ARG A 80 25.18 -12.56 3.45
C ARG A 80 24.46 -11.23 3.26
N VAL A 81 24.69 -10.56 2.14
CA VAL A 81 24.04 -9.27 1.80
C VAL A 81 22.54 -9.48 1.63
N VAL A 82 22.13 -10.51 0.88
CA VAL A 82 20.72 -10.86 0.71
C VAL A 82 20.03 -11.12 2.07
N LYS A 83 20.68 -11.85 2.96
CA LYS A 83 20.16 -12.13 4.29
C LYS A 83 19.96 -10.86 5.12
N ILE A 84 20.94 -9.93 5.08
CA ILE A 84 20.84 -8.65 5.81
C ILE A 84 19.68 -7.79 5.25
N ILE A 85 19.56 -7.68 3.92
CA ILE A 85 18.47 -6.92 3.29
C ILE A 85 17.11 -7.52 3.66
N ARG A 86 16.96 -8.85 3.56
CA ARG A 86 15.71 -9.54 3.96
C ARG A 86 15.37 -9.35 5.43
N LEU A 87 16.36 -9.36 6.32
CA LEU A 87 16.15 -9.05 7.74
C LEU A 87 15.66 -7.61 7.91
N GLY A 88 16.24 -6.65 7.20
CA GLY A 88 15.77 -5.26 7.21
C GLY A 88 14.31 -5.14 6.73
N ILE A 89 13.97 -5.76 5.60
CA ILE A 89 12.61 -5.76 5.05
C ILE A 89 11.62 -6.40 6.04
N ASN A 90 11.98 -7.54 6.64
CA ASN A 90 11.14 -8.23 7.61
C ASN A 90 10.92 -7.41 8.89
N ASN A 91 11.94 -6.70 9.36
CA ASN A 91 11.82 -5.82 10.52
C ASN A 91 10.89 -4.64 10.24
N LEU A 92 10.92 -4.07 9.01
CA LEU A 92 10.00 -3.00 8.62
C LEU A 92 8.52 -3.43 8.64
N VAL A 93 8.21 -4.69 8.33
CA VAL A 93 6.83 -5.22 8.43
C VAL A 93 6.30 -5.15 9.87
N GLY A 94 7.19 -5.31 10.86
CA GLY A 94 6.83 -5.29 12.28
C GLY A 94 6.74 -3.88 12.89
N VAL A 95 7.14 -2.84 12.17
CA VAL A 95 7.08 -1.46 12.67
C VAL A 95 5.63 -0.96 12.68
N PRO A 96 5.15 -0.37 13.81
CA PRO A 96 3.82 0.22 13.87
C PRO A 96 3.63 1.32 12.82
N SER A 97 2.46 1.39 12.19
CA SER A 97 2.17 2.38 11.12
C SER A 97 2.30 3.83 11.59
N VAL A 98 2.03 4.09 12.87
CA VAL A 98 2.24 5.41 13.50
C VAL A 98 3.69 5.90 13.37
N VAL A 99 4.66 4.98 13.52
CA VAL A 99 6.10 5.31 13.37
C VAL A 99 6.41 5.74 11.94
N PHE A 100 5.83 5.06 10.94
CA PHE A 100 5.94 5.50 9.54
C PHE A 100 5.30 6.88 9.32
N GLY A 101 4.18 7.17 9.97
CA GLY A 101 3.54 8.48 9.92
C GLY A 101 4.42 9.59 10.50
N LEU A 102 5.02 9.37 11.67
CA LEU A 102 5.96 10.31 12.28
C LEU A 102 7.24 10.48 11.46
N PHE A 103 7.76 9.39 10.90
CA PHE A 103 8.89 9.44 9.97
C PHE A 103 8.55 10.26 8.72
N GLY A 104 7.38 10.02 8.13
CA GLY A 104 6.89 10.76 6.97
C GLY A 104 6.69 12.24 7.27
N LEU A 105 6.14 12.57 8.45
CA LEU A 105 6.03 13.94 8.92
C LEU A 105 7.41 14.61 9.00
N GLY A 106 8.36 13.99 9.69
CA GLY A 106 9.70 14.54 9.84
C GLY A 106 10.46 14.67 8.53
N LEU A 107 10.41 13.64 7.68
CA LEU A 107 11.19 13.59 6.45
C LEU A 107 10.53 14.37 5.31
N PHE A 108 9.28 14.04 4.97
CA PHE A 108 8.63 14.61 3.78
C PHE A 108 7.99 15.95 4.05
N VAL A 109 7.23 16.08 5.14
CA VAL A 109 6.50 17.31 5.43
C VAL A 109 7.46 18.42 5.90
N VAL A 110 8.36 18.13 6.87
CA VAL A 110 9.21 19.13 7.47
C VAL A 110 10.54 19.29 6.73
N TYR A 111 11.34 18.21 6.60
CA TYR A 111 12.69 18.29 6.04
C TYR A 111 12.70 18.60 4.53
N PHE A 112 11.89 17.91 3.74
CA PHE A 112 11.72 18.20 2.29
C PHE A 112 10.77 19.39 2.03
N ASN A 113 10.14 19.94 3.06
CA ASN A 113 9.24 21.08 2.97
C ASN A 113 8.09 20.89 1.96
N LEU A 114 7.58 19.63 1.84
CA LEU A 114 6.44 19.34 0.96
C LEU A 114 5.11 19.79 1.57
N GLY A 115 5.10 20.13 2.86
CA GLY A 115 3.89 20.43 3.59
C GLY A 115 3.04 19.15 3.82
N VAL A 116 1.92 19.31 4.51
CA VAL A 116 0.88 18.29 4.57
C VAL A 116 0.24 18.24 3.18
N SER A 117 0.39 17.13 2.48
CA SER A 117 0.00 17.04 1.06
C SER A 117 -0.21 15.60 0.60
N ILE A 118 -0.95 15.43 -0.49
CA ILE A 118 -1.14 14.13 -1.14
C ILE A 118 0.20 13.50 -1.50
N LEU A 119 1.18 14.30 -1.92
CA LEU A 119 2.51 13.81 -2.28
C LEU A 119 3.25 13.24 -1.06
N ALA A 120 3.28 13.97 0.07
CA ALA A 120 3.91 13.51 1.31
C ALA A 120 3.26 12.23 1.84
N GLY A 121 1.92 12.16 1.81
CA GLY A 121 1.16 10.96 2.16
C GLY A 121 1.44 9.79 1.24
N SER A 122 1.46 10.01 -0.08
CA SER A 122 1.76 8.97 -1.07
C SER A 122 3.17 8.38 -0.90
N LEU A 123 4.17 9.22 -0.64
CA LEU A 123 5.54 8.78 -0.37
C LEU A 123 5.62 7.94 0.91
N THR A 124 4.95 8.39 1.97
CA THR A 124 4.92 7.67 3.26
C THR A 124 4.23 6.32 3.13
N LEU A 125 3.06 6.27 2.51
CA LEU A 125 2.35 5.02 2.23
C LEU A 125 3.12 4.12 1.27
N GLY A 126 3.79 4.71 0.28
CA GLY A 126 4.65 3.98 -0.66
C GLY A 126 5.75 3.22 0.07
N ILE A 127 6.48 3.87 0.98
CA ILE A 127 7.53 3.23 1.79
C ILE A 127 6.94 2.15 2.70
N LEU A 128 5.81 2.41 3.33
CA LEU A 128 5.13 1.44 4.20
C LEU A 128 4.73 0.17 3.44
N ASN A 129 4.35 0.29 2.16
CA ASN A 129 3.93 -0.84 1.33
C ASN A 129 5.09 -1.62 0.72
N LEU A 130 6.29 -1.02 0.58
CA LEU A 130 7.45 -1.67 -0.04
C LEU A 130 7.75 -3.07 0.51
N PRO A 131 7.84 -3.28 1.84
CA PRO A 131 8.16 -4.58 2.40
C PRO A 131 7.15 -5.67 1.99
N VAL A 132 5.87 -5.32 1.93
CA VAL A 132 4.79 -6.26 1.57
C VAL A 132 4.92 -6.66 0.09
N ILE A 133 5.11 -5.68 -0.80
CA ILE A 133 5.24 -5.92 -2.24
C ILE A 133 6.52 -6.71 -2.55
N ILE A 134 7.66 -6.36 -1.93
CA ILE A 134 8.92 -7.07 -2.12
C ILE A 134 8.74 -8.54 -1.74
N ARG A 135 8.21 -8.80 -0.54
CA ARG A 135 8.08 -10.14 -0.01
C ARG A 135 7.11 -11.01 -0.81
N SER A 136 5.91 -10.50 -1.11
CA SER A 136 4.94 -11.23 -1.92
C SER A 136 5.44 -11.51 -3.34
N THR A 137 6.18 -10.56 -3.93
CA THR A 137 6.80 -10.75 -5.24
C THR A 137 7.92 -11.79 -5.18
N GLU A 138 8.80 -11.78 -4.18
CA GLU A 138 9.81 -12.83 -3.99
C GLU A 138 9.15 -14.21 -3.85
N GLU A 139 8.12 -14.33 -3.03
CA GLU A 139 7.38 -15.59 -2.87
C GLU A 139 6.78 -16.06 -4.19
N ALA A 140 6.16 -15.17 -4.96
CA ALA A 140 5.63 -15.49 -6.29
C ALA A 140 6.72 -15.94 -7.28
N LEU A 141 7.89 -15.30 -7.29
CA LEU A 141 9.02 -15.70 -8.14
C LEU A 141 9.58 -17.06 -7.74
N LEU A 142 9.56 -17.42 -6.46
CA LEU A 142 10.04 -18.71 -5.96
C LEU A 142 9.09 -19.87 -6.32
N THR A 143 7.81 -19.63 -6.59
CA THR A 143 6.87 -20.68 -7.05
C THR A 143 7.17 -21.17 -8.47
N VAL A 144 7.89 -20.37 -9.28
CA VAL A 144 8.26 -20.76 -10.65
C VAL A 144 9.29 -21.90 -10.62
N PRO A 145 9.02 -23.06 -11.25
CA PRO A 145 9.95 -24.19 -11.25
C PRO A 145 11.32 -23.84 -11.82
N LYS A 146 12.39 -24.34 -11.20
CA LYS A 146 13.77 -24.13 -11.68
C LYS A 146 13.98 -24.68 -13.09
N THR A 147 13.28 -25.76 -13.45
CA THR A 147 13.33 -26.39 -14.77
C THR A 147 13.00 -25.41 -15.91
N TYR A 148 12.11 -24.46 -15.68
CA TYR A 148 11.77 -23.44 -16.68
C TYR A 148 12.97 -22.51 -16.97
N ARG A 149 13.71 -22.15 -15.92
CA ARG A 149 14.93 -21.34 -16.04
C ARG A 149 16.04 -22.11 -16.77
N GLU A 150 16.26 -23.36 -16.37
CA GLU A 150 17.27 -24.24 -16.93
C GLU A 150 16.99 -24.53 -18.42
N ALA A 151 15.75 -24.83 -18.77
CA ALA A 151 15.35 -25.06 -20.16
C ALA A 151 15.57 -23.81 -21.04
N SER A 152 15.21 -22.63 -20.54
CA SER A 152 15.43 -21.40 -21.28
C SER A 152 16.92 -21.12 -21.53
N LEU A 153 17.75 -21.27 -20.48
CA LEU A 153 19.19 -21.08 -20.60
C LEU A 153 19.87 -22.10 -21.54
N SER A 154 19.37 -23.35 -21.52
CA SER A 154 19.87 -24.41 -22.44
C SER A 154 19.55 -24.11 -23.90
N LEU A 155 18.50 -23.34 -24.18
CA LEU A 155 18.18 -22.85 -25.54
C LEU A 155 18.98 -21.61 -25.94
N GLY A 156 19.95 -21.18 -25.11
CA GLY A 156 20.80 -20.03 -25.39
C GLY A 156 20.22 -18.67 -24.99
N ALA A 157 19.11 -18.64 -24.27
CA ALA A 157 18.56 -17.38 -23.78
C ALA A 157 19.48 -16.78 -22.69
N THR A 158 19.58 -15.45 -22.66
CA THR A 158 20.28 -14.75 -21.58
C THR A 158 19.44 -14.78 -20.28
N ARG A 159 20.09 -14.54 -19.12
CA ARG A 159 19.38 -14.43 -17.83
C ARG A 159 18.22 -13.43 -17.89
N TRP A 160 18.46 -12.25 -18.47
CA TRP A 160 17.43 -11.22 -18.63
C TRP A 160 16.25 -11.70 -19.48
N GLN A 161 16.51 -12.36 -20.59
CA GLN A 161 15.46 -12.91 -21.45
C GLN A 161 14.64 -13.98 -20.73
N THR A 162 15.29 -14.85 -19.96
CA THR A 162 14.62 -15.87 -19.14
C THR A 162 13.71 -15.22 -18.10
N ILE A 163 14.21 -14.21 -17.38
CA ILE A 163 13.42 -13.53 -16.34
C ILE A 163 12.20 -12.81 -16.95
N TYR A 164 12.42 -12.00 -17.98
CA TYR A 164 11.38 -11.17 -18.56
C TYR A 164 10.33 -11.98 -19.35
N LYS A 165 10.77 -13.01 -20.11
CA LYS A 165 9.87 -13.78 -20.99
C LYS A 165 9.23 -15.01 -20.34
N ILE A 166 9.81 -15.53 -19.27
CA ILE A 166 9.34 -16.79 -18.66
C ILE A 166 9.02 -16.59 -17.18
N VAL A 167 9.96 -16.11 -16.36
CA VAL A 167 9.80 -16.07 -14.91
C VAL A 167 8.71 -15.06 -14.50
N ILE A 168 8.82 -13.82 -14.97
CA ILE A 168 7.85 -12.76 -14.62
C ILE A 168 6.45 -13.11 -15.11
N PRO A 169 6.21 -13.50 -16.38
CA PRO A 169 4.87 -13.86 -16.83
C PRO A 169 4.25 -15.05 -16.05
N THR A 170 5.08 -16.03 -15.71
CA THR A 170 4.63 -17.20 -14.93
C THR A 170 4.29 -16.82 -13.49
N ALA A 171 5.06 -15.91 -12.86
CA ALA A 171 4.83 -15.43 -11.51
C ALA A 171 3.76 -14.32 -11.42
N LEU A 172 3.34 -13.75 -12.55
CA LEU A 172 2.47 -12.57 -12.61
C LEU A 172 1.19 -12.69 -11.79
N PRO A 173 0.45 -13.82 -11.79
CA PRO A 173 -0.74 -13.95 -10.96
C PRO A 173 -0.45 -13.78 -9.46
N GLY A 174 0.66 -14.36 -8.98
CA GLY A 174 1.10 -14.21 -7.58
C GLY A 174 1.55 -12.78 -7.27
N ILE A 175 2.29 -12.14 -8.19
CA ILE A 175 2.70 -10.74 -8.05
C ILE A 175 1.49 -9.83 -7.94
N LEU A 176 0.49 -9.99 -8.84
CA LEU A 176 -0.73 -9.20 -8.81
C LEU A 176 -1.51 -9.39 -7.50
N THR A 177 -1.61 -10.62 -7.00
CA THR A 177 -2.23 -10.90 -5.70
C THR A 177 -1.54 -10.14 -4.57
N GLY A 178 -0.21 -10.15 -4.54
CA GLY A 178 0.58 -9.41 -3.55
C GLY A 178 0.38 -7.89 -3.66
N VAL A 179 0.35 -7.35 -4.86
CA VAL A 179 0.05 -5.94 -5.12
C VAL A 179 -1.35 -5.58 -4.63
N MET A 180 -2.36 -6.40 -4.94
CA MET A 180 -3.74 -6.15 -4.48
C MET A 180 -3.85 -6.15 -2.95
N LEU A 181 -3.15 -7.06 -2.26
CA LEU A 181 -3.10 -7.08 -0.80
C LEU A 181 -2.44 -5.82 -0.23
N ALA A 182 -1.35 -5.35 -0.84
CA ALA A 182 -0.68 -4.11 -0.44
C ALA A 182 -1.58 -2.88 -0.65
N LEU A 183 -2.32 -2.83 -1.77
CA LEU A 183 -3.29 -1.76 -2.05
C LEU A 183 -4.46 -1.77 -1.06
N GLY A 184 -5.03 -2.94 -0.78
CA GLY A 184 -6.10 -3.09 0.20
C GLY A 184 -5.66 -2.63 1.60
N ARG A 185 -4.42 -2.93 1.99
CA ARG A 185 -3.84 -2.42 3.22
C ARG A 185 -3.70 -0.90 3.18
N ALA A 186 -3.13 -0.34 2.12
CA ALA A 186 -2.95 1.11 1.97
C ALA A 186 -4.27 1.88 2.06
N ALA A 187 -5.34 1.35 1.49
CA ALA A 187 -6.67 1.95 1.56
C ALA A 187 -7.25 2.03 2.98
N GLY A 188 -6.84 1.11 3.86
CA GLY A 188 -7.27 1.07 5.26
C GLY A 188 -6.32 1.75 6.25
N GLU A 189 -5.19 2.28 5.80
CA GLU A 189 -4.24 2.96 6.69
C GLU A 189 -4.77 4.31 7.14
N THR A 190 -4.63 4.60 8.43
CA THR A 190 -5.11 5.84 9.04
C THR A 190 -3.98 6.68 9.59
N ALA A 191 -3.10 6.09 10.41
CA ALA A 191 -2.08 6.83 11.15
C ALA A 191 -1.06 7.55 10.24
N PRO A 192 -0.49 6.94 9.19
CA PRO A 192 0.43 7.64 8.30
C PRO A 192 -0.23 8.83 7.61
N ILE A 193 -1.47 8.66 7.16
CA ILE A 193 -2.23 9.70 6.44
C ILE A 193 -2.51 10.88 7.36
N MET A 194 -2.89 10.62 8.61
CA MET A 194 -3.23 11.66 9.59
C MET A 194 -2.06 12.62 9.86
N PHE A 195 -0.81 12.15 9.74
CA PHE A 195 0.38 12.98 9.95
C PHE A 195 0.90 13.66 8.68
N THR A 196 0.60 13.14 7.49
CA THR A 196 1.29 13.55 6.26
C THR A 196 0.37 14.09 5.17
N ALA A 197 -0.92 13.79 5.21
CA ALA A 197 -1.85 14.15 4.14
C ALA A 197 -3.24 14.58 4.60
N ALA A 198 -3.64 14.29 5.85
CA ALA A 198 -4.99 14.60 6.29
C ALA A 198 -5.16 16.08 6.61
N ALA A 199 -6.12 16.73 5.96
CA ALA A 199 -6.63 18.02 6.37
C ALA A 199 -7.82 17.84 7.32
N PHE A 200 -7.91 18.72 8.31
CA PHE A 200 -9.04 18.72 9.27
C PHE A 200 -10.35 19.11 8.61
N TYR A 201 -10.29 19.96 7.61
CA TYR A 201 -11.44 20.45 6.85
C TYR A 201 -10.96 20.90 5.47
N THR A 202 -11.44 20.26 4.42
CA THR A 202 -11.14 20.63 3.03
C THR A 202 -12.45 20.97 2.32
N PRO A 203 -12.80 22.28 2.18
CA PRO A 203 -14.00 22.70 1.48
C PRO A 203 -13.88 22.59 -0.04
N THR A 204 -12.69 22.28 -0.55
CA THR A 204 -12.38 22.22 -1.98
C THR A 204 -11.76 20.87 -2.35
N LEU A 205 -11.93 20.47 -3.59
CA LEU A 205 -11.25 19.29 -4.14
C LEU A 205 -9.75 19.57 -4.31
N PRO A 206 -8.89 18.57 -4.16
CA PRO A 206 -7.46 18.73 -4.39
C PRO A 206 -7.20 19.11 -5.86
N HIS A 207 -6.50 20.23 -6.08
CA HIS A 207 -6.18 20.76 -7.40
C HIS A 207 -4.78 20.35 -7.89
N SER A 208 -3.94 19.84 -7.00
CA SER A 208 -2.57 19.40 -7.30
C SER A 208 -2.09 18.34 -6.32
N MET A 209 -0.97 17.67 -6.64
CA MET A 209 -0.32 16.71 -5.74
C MET A 209 0.27 17.37 -4.48
N PHE A 210 0.39 18.69 -4.45
CA PHE A 210 0.84 19.50 -3.31
C PHE A 210 -0.31 20.08 -2.49
N SER A 211 -1.57 19.80 -2.85
CA SER A 211 -2.73 20.21 -2.07
C SER A 211 -2.98 19.22 -0.92
N GLU A 212 -3.59 19.73 0.12
CA GLU A 212 -4.13 18.95 1.24
C GLU A 212 -5.29 18.08 0.80
#